data_e6629fc522e736c542519058506a4031
#
_entry.id   e6629fc522e736c542519058506a4031
#
_cell.length_a   1.000
_cell.length_b   1.000
_cell.length_c   1.000
_cell.angle_alpha   90.00
_cell.angle_beta   90.00
_cell.angle_gamma   90.00
#
_symmetry.space_group_name_H-M   'P 1'
#
loop_
_entity.id
_entity.type
_entity.pdbx_description
1 polymer ?
#
loop_
_entity_poly.entity_id
_entity_poly.type
_entity_poly.pdbx_seq_one_letter_code
_entity_poly.pdbx_strand_id
1 'polypeptide(L)'
;MNKIIHIILISIISLTVISCAKKSDTSSTTSSGLFVTVGDSGTILTSSDGTSWDNGTSGTTNHLYGVTYGNGTFMIVGDSGTILTSSDGTTWTSRTSGTSENLYGITYGNSTFVVVGDNDSGSVGTILTSSDGITWTSRISGTTNDLWDVNYGNNTFVASDSTGGIITSSDGISWTSRVGIDTYGIWGGAYGNSKFVVASVWGYIFTSSDGTSWDNVISRSASALNDVVYENSTFVAVGVNGTIQTSSDGTSWTLKNTGVTTDFYGITYGNSIWVIVGES
;
A
#
# COMPACT_ATOMS: atom_id res chain seq x y z
N MET A 1 19.32 -15.54 14.06
CA MET A 1 19.79 -15.38 12.68
C MET A 1 19.51 -13.95 12.26
N ASN A 2 20.53 -13.16 11.92
CA ASN A 2 20.34 -11.82 11.39
C ASN A 2 19.62 -11.93 10.04
N LYS A 3 18.34 -11.53 10.00
CA LYS A 3 17.62 -11.38 8.72
C LYS A 3 18.25 -10.20 7.99
N ILE A 4 18.84 -10.46 6.82
CA ILE A 4 19.46 -9.43 5.99
C ILE A 4 18.32 -8.68 5.32
N ILE A 5 18.16 -7.40 5.65
CA ILE A 5 17.29 -6.47 4.93
C ILE A 5 18.12 -5.98 3.74
N HIS A 6 17.74 -6.38 2.53
CA HIS A 6 18.31 -5.80 1.33
C HIS A 6 17.56 -4.52 1.02
N ILE A 7 18.20 -3.38 1.25
CA ILE A 7 17.70 -2.08 0.82
C ILE A 7 18.16 -1.92 -0.62
N ILE A 8 17.24 -2.01 -1.55
CA ILE A 8 17.52 -1.78 -2.97
C ILE A 8 17.05 -0.39 -3.29
N LEU A 9 17.97 0.56 -3.28
CA LEU A 9 17.76 1.88 -3.83
C LEU A 9 17.84 1.75 -5.35
N ILE A 10 16.71 1.82 -6.01
CA ILE A 10 16.66 1.89 -7.47
C ILE A 10 17.01 3.33 -7.85
N SER A 11 18.30 3.60 -7.98
CA SER A 11 18.81 4.86 -8.51
C SER A 11 18.67 4.87 -10.03
N ILE A 12 17.50 5.24 -10.52
CA ILE A 12 17.30 5.59 -11.93
C ILE A 12 16.88 7.06 -11.95
N ILE A 13 17.80 7.92 -12.34
CA ILE A 13 17.66 9.33 -12.71
C ILE A 13 16.30 9.94 -12.32
N SER A 14 16.21 10.57 -11.14
CA SER A 14 15.08 11.42 -10.69
C SER A 14 13.70 10.72 -10.78
N LEU A 15 13.58 9.47 -10.34
CA LEU A 15 12.34 8.70 -10.42
C LEU A 15 11.91 8.31 -9.01
N THR A 16 10.78 8.84 -8.56
CA THR A 16 10.15 8.44 -7.30
C THR A 16 9.35 7.16 -7.51
N VAL A 17 9.70 6.10 -6.81
CA VAL A 17 8.96 4.83 -6.82
C VAL A 17 8.16 4.75 -5.54
N ILE A 18 6.83 4.62 -5.65
CA ILE A 18 5.90 4.91 -4.56
C ILE A 18 5.35 3.65 -3.92
N SER A 19 5.15 2.57 -4.66
CA SER A 19 4.51 1.37 -4.12
C SER A 19 5.07 0.08 -4.72
N CYS A 20 4.95 -1.03 -4.00
CA CYS A 20 5.46 -2.32 -4.41
C CYS A 20 4.52 -3.46 -4.00
N ALA A 21 4.27 -4.39 -4.91
CA ALA A 21 3.52 -5.61 -4.65
C ALA A 21 4.25 -6.86 -5.17
N LYS A 22 3.87 -8.01 -4.64
CA LYS A 22 4.39 -9.31 -5.08
C LYS A 22 3.28 -10.27 -5.44
N LYS A 23 3.47 -11.01 -6.53
CA LYS A 23 2.71 -12.22 -6.84
C LYS A 23 3.22 -13.38 -5.96
N SER A 24 2.37 -13.91 -5.07
CA SER A 24 2.68 -15.14 -4.35
C SER A 24 2.11 -16.33 -5.12
N ASP A 25 2.94 -17.31 -5.48
CA ASP A 25 2.48 -18.58 -6.04
C ASP A 25 2.16 -19.56 -4.93
N THR A 26 0.93 -20.08 -4.92
CA THR A 26 0.46 -21.10 -3.96
C THR A 26 0.75 -22.53 -4.41
N SER A 27 1.41 -22.74 -5.56
CA SER A 27 1.78 -24.08 -6.03
C SER A 27 3.28 -24.36 -5.86
N SER A 28 3.58 -25.39 -5.10
CA SER A 28 4.92 -25.89 -4.86
C SER A 28 5.55 -26.41 -6.15
N THR A 29 6.37 -25.62 -6.81
CA THR A 29 7.59 -25.99 -7.55
C THR A 29 8.21 -24.71 -8.12
N THR A 30 9.27 -24.20 -7.46
CA THR A 30 10.32 -23.31 -8.02
C THR A 30 9.87 -22.18 -8.96
N SER A 31 8.76 -21.48 -8.72
CA SER A 31 8.51 -20.23 -9.41
C SER A 31 8.84 -19.06 -8.47
N SER A 32 9.89 -18.31 -8.84
CA SER A 32 10.21 -17.04 -8.20
C SER A 32 9.04 -16.10 -8.40
N GLY A 33 8.38 -15.68 -7.31
CA GLY A 33 7.31 -14.70 -7.40
C GLY A 33 7.82 -13.40 -8.01
N LEU A 34 6.99 -12.73 -8.81
CA LEU A 34 7.34 -11.49 -9.47
C LEU A 34 7.07 -10.31 -8.53
N PHE A 35 8.05 -9.43 -8.36
CA PHE A 35 7.87 -8.11 -7.77
C PHE A 35 7.46 -7.12 -8.85
N VAL A 36 6.53 -6.25 -8.52
CA VAL A 36 6.10 -5.11 -9.34
C VAL A 36 6.15 -3.87 -8.47
N THR A 37 6.76 -2.80 -8.96
CA THR A 37 6.77 -1.50 -8.30
C THR A 37 6.38 -0.39 -9.28
N VAL A 38 5.78 0.67 -8.75
CA VAL A 38 5.19 1.75 -9.52
C VAL A 38 5.60 3.12 -8.98
N GLY A 39 5.52 4.14 -9.81
CA GLY A 39 5.92 5.48 -9.41
C GLY A 39 5.57 6.57 -10.42
N ASP A 40 6.32 7.64 -10.36
CA ASP A 40 6.10 8.85 -11.15
C ASP A 40 6.12 8.59 -12.66
N SER A 41 5.36 9.43 -13.37
CA SER A 41 5.35 9.47 -14.85
C SER A 41 5.06 8.11 -15.50
N GLY A 42 4.19 7.32 -14.89
CA GLY A 42 3.79 6.01 -15.41
C GLY A 42 4.84 4.92 -15.24
N THR A 43 5.79 5.10 -14.33
CA THR A 43 6.84 4.10 -14.09
C THR A 43 6.27 2.81 -13.58
N ILE A 44 6.69 1.71 -14.20
CA ILE A 44 6.50 0.34 -13.71
C ILE A 44 7.85 -0.36 -13.81
N LEU A 45 8.31 -0.97 -12.71
CA LEU A 45 9.49 -1.83 -12.72
C LEU A 45 9.09 -3.23 -12.24
N THR A 46 9.72 -4.24 -12.81
CA THR A 46 9.48 -5.64 -12.45
C THR A 46 10.79 -6.36 -12.14
N SER A 47 10.73 -7.31 -11.23
CA SER A 47 11.89 -8.13 -10.86
C SER A 47 11.47 -9.52 -10.40
N SER A 48 12.18 -10.54 -10.83
CA SER A 48 12.00 -11.92 -10.35
C SER A 48 12.84 -12.25 -9.11
N ASP A 49 13.90 -11.45 -8.85
CA ASP A 49 14.87 -11.71 -7.79
C ASP A 49 14.96 -10.57 -6.75
N GLY A 50 14.30 -9.42 -7.03
CA GLY A 50 14.34 -8.21 -6.22
C GLY A 50 15.66 -7.44 -6.31
N THR A 51 16.60 -7.82 -7.16
CA THR A 51 17.91 -7.18 -7.32
C THR A 51 18.12 -6.60 -8.70
N SER A 52 17.64 -7.28 -9.72
CA SER A 52 17.67 -6.84 -11.12
C SER A 52 16.28 -6.42 -11.54
N TRP A 53 16.15 -5.23 -12.11
CA TRP A 53 14.86 -4.64 -12.42
C TRP A 53 14.73 -4.28 -13.88
N ASP A 54 13.60 -4.66 -14.48
CA ASP A 54 13.25 -4.36 -15.85
C ASP A 54 12.17 -3.28 -15.91
N ASN A 55 12.28 -2.37 -16.89
CA ASN A 55 11.27 -1.34 -17.12
C ASN A 55 10.05 -1.94 -17.84
N GLY A 56 8.88 -1.76 -17.24
CA GLY A 56 7.60 -2.05 -17.86
C GLY A 56 7.07 -0.87 -18.69
N THR A 57 6.11 -1.15 -19.57
CA THR A 57 5.39 -0.13 -20.33
C THR A 57 3.98 0.00 -19.80
N SER A 58 3.70 1.11 -19.09
CA SER A 58 2.37 1.39 -18.51
C SER A 58 1.34 1.86 -19.54
N GLY A 59 1.80 2.50 -20.62
CA GLY A 59 0.94 3.16 -21.62
C GLY A 59 0.36 4.50 -21.13
N THR A 60 0.84 5.05 -20.02
CA THR A 60 0.43 6.34 -19.46
C THR A 60 1.63 7.14 -18.97
N THR A 61 1.45 8.45 -18.81
CA THR A 61 2.39 9.36 -18.13
C THR A 61 1.87 9.82 -16.76
N ASN A 62 0.71 9.30 -16.34
CA ASN A 62 0.14 9.62 -15.01
C ASN A 62 1.00 9.01 -13.91
N HIS A 63 1.08 9.66 -12.75
CA HIS A 63 1.71 9.06 -11.58
C HIS A 63 0.91 7.83 -11.14
N LEU A 64 1.62 6.78 -10.75
CA LEU A 64 1.07 5.52 -10.26
C LEU A 64 1.40 5.37 -8.78
N TYR A 65 0.38 5.19 -7.94
CA TYR A 65 0.52 5.26 -6.48
C TYR A 65 0.40 3.91 -5.80
N GLY A 66 -0.60 3.12 -6.15
CA GLY A 66 -0.89 1.86 -5.51
C GLY A 66 -0.76 0.67 -6.45
N VAL A 67 -0.21 -0.43 -5.95
CA VAL A 67 -0.18 -1.71 -6.66
C VAL A 67 -0.53 -2.86 -5.72
N THR A 68 -1.38 -3.77 -6.17
CA THR A 68 -1.73 -5.00 -5.45
C THR A 68 -1.76 -6.20 -6.36
N TYR A 69 -1.72 -7.39 -5.78
CA TYR A 69 -1.96 -8.65 -6.48
C TYR A 69 -3.10 -9.42 -5.80
N GLY A 70 -4.13 -9.72 -6.55
CA GLY A 70 -5.27 -10.47 -6.07
C GLY A 70 -5.98 -11.19 -7.23
N ASN A 71 -6.65 -12.30 -6.95
CA ASN A 71 -7.42 -13.06 -7.93
C ASN A 71 -6.64 -13.35 -9.24
N GLY A 72 -5.34 -13.63 -9.14
CA GLY A 72 -4.52 -13.93 -10.31
C GLY A 72 -4.08 -12.70 -11.14
N THR A 73 -4.36 -11.48 -10.68
CA THR A 73 -4.17 -10.24 -11.44
C THR A 73 -3.40 -9.21 -10.60
N PHE A 74 -2.38 -8.59 -11.21
CA PHE A 74 -1.82 -7.35 -10.71
C PHE A 74 -2.75 -6.18 -11.08
N MET A 75 -2.92 -5.26 -10.15
CA MET A 75 -3.67 -4.04 -10.35
C MET A 75 -2.88 -2.83 -9.87
N ILE A 76 -2.88 -1.79 -10.68
CA ILE A 76 -2.22 -0.52 -10.41
C ILE A 76 -3.27 0.58 -10.45
N VAL A 77 -3.15 1.55 -9.56
CA VAL A 77 -3.98 2.76 -9.52
C VAL A 77 -3.11 4.01 -9.48
N GLY A 78 -3.66 5.13 -9.97
CA GLY A 78 -2.92 6.39 -10.08
C GLY A 78 -3.78 7.59 -10.41
N ASP A 79 -3.12 8.65 -10.87
CA ASP A 79 -3.75 9.93 -11.23
C ASP A 79 -4.87 9.79 -12.25
N SER A 80 -5.83 10.75 -12.16
CA SER A 80 -6.92 10.91 -13.13
C SER A 80 -7.72 9.62 -13.36
N GLY A 81 -7.98 8.88 -12.30
CA GLY A 81 -8.74 7.62 -12.35
C GLY A 81 -8.03 6.48 -13.05
N THR A 82 -6.70 6.53 -13.16
CA THR A 82 -5.93 5.46 -13.81
C THR A 82 -6.08 4.14 -13.09
N ILE A 83 -6.48 3.11 -13.82
CA ILE A 83 -6.44 1.70 -13.39
C ILE A 83 -5.79 0.87 -14.49
N LEU A 84 -4.75 0.13 -14.15
CA LEU A 84 -4.08 -0.81 -15.05
C LEU A 84 -4.15 -2.23 -14.47
N THR A 85 -4.31 -3.22 -15.33
CA THR A 85 -4.36 -4.64 -14.95
C THR A 85 -3.38 -5.46 -15.74
N SER A 86 -2.79 -6.48 -15.12
CA SER A 86 -1.89 -7.44 -15.76
C SER A 86 -1.99 -8.81 -15.10
N SER A 87 -2.01 -9.87 -15.89
CA SER A 87 -1.91 -11.25 -15.37
C SER A 87 -0.48 -11.73 -15.21
N ASP A 88 0.47 -11.09 -15.91
CA ASP A 88 1.88 -11.49 -15.99
C ASP A 88 2.84 -10.46 -15.36
N GLY A 89 2.34 -9.25 -15.03
CA GLY A 89 3.13 -8.13 -14.49
C GLY A 89 3.94 -7.38 -15.56
N THR A 90 3.88 -7.78 -16.81
CA THR A 90 4.67 -7.20 -17.91
C THR A 90 3.81 -6.53 -18.98
N THR A 91 2.65 -7.11 -19.27
CA THR A 91 1.69 -6.57 -20.25
C THR A 91 0.52 -5.93 -19.49
N TRP A 92 0.35 -4.62 -19.67
CA TRP A 92 -0.64 -3.84 -18.93
C TRP A 92 -1.81 -3.40 -19.81
N THR A 93 -3.02 -3.50 -19.27
CA THR A 93 -4.26 -3.09 -19.93
C THR A 93 -4.95 -2.02 -19.08
N SER A 94 -5.24 -0.87 -19.70
CA SER A 94 -6.01 0.20 -19.04
C SER A 94 -7.47 -0.21 -18.86
N ARG A 95 -8.05 0.15 -17.71
CA ARG A 95 -9.46 -0.07 -17.37
C ARG A 95 -10.16 1.26 -17.11
N THR A 96 -11.45 1.28 -17.38
CA THR A 96 -12.28 2.46 -17.12
C THR A 96 -12.72 2.44 -15.66
N SER A 97 -12.24 3.40 -14.86
CA SER A 97 -12.60 3.55 -13.45
C SER A 97 -13.97 4.19 -13.23
N GLY A 98 -14.41 5.04 -14.17
CA GLY A 98 -15.62 5.83 -14.07
C GLY A 98 -15.45 7.13 -13.27
N THR A 99 -14.22 7.52 -12.92
CA THR A 99 -13.88 8.77 -12.23
C THR A 99 -12.66 9.44 -12.87
N SER A 100 -12.48 10.73 -12.60
CA SER A 100 -11.25 11.49 -12.89
C SER A 100 -10.43 11.78 -11.63
N GLU A 101 -10.91 11.36 -10.46
CA GLU A 101 -10.22 11.54 -9.19
C GLU A 101 -8.92 10.73 -9.14
N ASN A 102 -7.91 11.19 -8.39
CA ASN A 102 -6.69 10.42 -8.18
C ASN A 102 -6.96 9.24 -7.25
N LEU A 103 -6.42 8.09 -7.59
CA LEU A 103 -6.59 6.83 -6.88
C LEU A 103 -5.27 6.48 -6.20
N TYR A 104 -5.27 6.40 -4.87
CA TYR A 104 -4.05 6.25 -4.07
C TYR A 104 -3.82 4.83 -3.57
N GLY A 105 -4.80 4.26 -2.87
CA GLY A 105 -4.72 2.95 -2.25
C GLY A 105 -5.55 1.88 -2.96
N ILE A 106 -5.05 0.66 -2.98
CA ILE A 106 -5.75 -0.50 -3.51
C ILE A 106 -5.46 -1.74 -2.70
N THR A 107 -6.49 -2.52 -2.38
CA THR A 107 -6.35 -3.85 -1.75
C THR A 107 -7.27 -4.87 -2.39
N TYR A 108 -6.98 -6.15 -2.13
CA TYR A 108 -7.86 -7.26 -2.47
C TYR A 108 -8.19 -8.07 -1.22
N GLY A 109 -9.46 -8.24 -0.95
CA GLY A 109 -9.97 -9.02 0.16
C GLY A 109 -11.42 -9.44 -0.08
N ASN A 110 -11.88 -10.50 0.57
CA ASN A 110 -13.25 -10.99 0.44
C ASN A 110 -13.73 -11.09 -1.03
N SER A 111 -12.87 -11.59 -1.92
CA SER A 111 -13.12 -11.70 -3.38
C SER A 111 -13.43 -10.36 -4.08
N THR A 112 -13.01 -9.24 -3.50
CA THR A 112 -13.30 -7.89 -4.01
C THR A 112 -12.02 -7.05 -4.00
N PHE A 113 -11.76 -6.36 -5.11
CA PHE A 113 -10.82 -5.25 -5.14
C PHE A 113 -11.51 -4.00 -4.59
N VAL A 114 -10.83 -3.29 -3.72
CA VAL A 114 -11.26 -2.00 -3.19
C VAL A 114 -10.17 -0.98 -3.48
N VAL A 115 -10.56 0.12 -4.12
CA VAL A 115 -9.70 1.27 -4.44
C VAL A 115 -10.21 2.47 -3.67
N VAL A 116 -9.29 3.29 -3.16
CA VAL A 116 -9.60 4.55 -2.49
C VAL A 116 -8.81 5.70 -3.12
N GLY A 117 -9.32 6.92 -2.99
CA GLY A 117 -8.71 8.09 -3.60
C GLY A 117 -9.23 9.41 -3.08
N ASP A 118 -8.84 10.48 -3.78
CA ASP A 118 -9.14 11.85 -3.39
C ASP A 118 -10.62 12.25 -3.60
N ASN A 119 -10.88 13.50 -3.27
CA ASN A 119 -12.19 14.14 -3.32
C ASN A 119 -12.07 15.53 -3.99
N ASP A 120 -11.40 15.63 -5.12
CA ASP A 120 -11.21 16.91 -5.82
C ASP A 120 -12.56 17.53 -6.30
N SER A 121 -13.58 16.68 -6.50
CA SER A 121 -14.94 17.15 -6.84
C SER A 121 -15.69 17.81 -5.67
N GLY A 122 -15.14 17.74 -4.43
CA GLY A 122 -15.70 18.35 -3.22
C GLY A 122 -16.95 17.64 -2.68
N SER A 123 -17.18 16.38 -3.03
CA SER A 123 -18.35 15.60 -2.58
C SER A 123 -18.01 14.65 -1.44
N VAL A 124 -17.35 13.55 -1.74
CA VAL A 124 -16.97 12.50 -0.79
C VAL A 124 -15.69 11.82 -1.26
N GLY A 125 -14.86 11.33 -0.34
CA GLY A 125 -13.66 10.55 -0.67
C GLY A 125 -14.00 9.37 -1.57
N THR A 126 -13.21 9.16 -2.61
CA THR A 126 -13.48 8.15 -3.64
C THR A 126 -13.31 6.75 -3.11
N ILE A 127 -14.29 5.88 -3.37
CA ILE A 127 -14.19 4.43 -3.22
C ILE A 127 -14.74 3.75 -4.47
N LEU A 128 -13.95 2.86 -5.05
CA LEU A 128 -14.37 1.99 -6.14
C LEU A 128 -14.22 0.53 -5.74
N THR A 129 -15.14 -0.32 -6.19
CA THR A 129 -15.07 -1.77 -5.97
C THR A 129 -15.23 -2.55 -7.25
N SER A 130 -14.57 -3.70 -7.33
CA SER A 130 -14.67 -4.63 -8.45
C SER A 130 -14.44 -6.06 -7.98
N SER A 131 -15.22 -7.01 -8.45
CA SER A 131 -15.00 -8.45 -8.21
C SER A 131 -14.13 -9.10 -9.29
N ASP A 132 -14.04 -8.49 -10.47
CA ASP A 132 -13.35 -9.02 -11.65
C ASP A 132 -12.13 -8.21 -12.08
N GLY A 133 -11.92 -7.02 -11.47
CA GLY A 133 -10.86 -6.08 -11.84
C GLY A 133 -11.11 -5.35 -13.17
N ILE A 134 -12.28 -5.53 -13.78
CA ILE A 134 -12.64 -4.99 -15.11
C ILE A 134 -13.77 -3.96 -14.97
N THR A 135 -14.82 -4.34 -14.26
CA THR A 135 -16.01 -3.51 -14.03
C THR A 135 -15.94 -2.88 -12.64
N TRP A 136 -15.96 -1.55 -12.60
CA TRP A 136 -15.83 -0.78 -11.36
C TRP A 136 -17.14 -0.10 -10.98
N THR A 137 -17.43 -0.11 -9.69
CA THR A 137 -18.63 0.52 -9.12
C THR A 137 -18.22 1.48 -8.01
N SER A 138 -18.65 2.74 -8.14
CA SER A 138 -18.45 3.76 -7.09
C SER A 138 -19.28 3.44 -5.84
N ARG A 139 -18.71 3.70 -4.66
CA ARG A 139 -19.34 3.51 -3.35
C ARG A 139 -19.30 4.82 -2.56
N ILE A 140 -20.23 4.96 -1.62
CA ILE A 140 -20.29 6.13 -0.74
C ILE A 140 -19.38 5.87 0.46
N SER A 141 -18.32 6.68 0.62
CA SER A 141 -17.38 6.57 1.73
C SER A 141 -17.95 7.08 3.06
N GLY A 142 -18.85 8.05 3.01
CA GLY A 142 -19.38 8.72 4.21
C GLY A 142 -18.42 9.74 4.83
N THR A 143 -17.31 10.06 4.16
CA THR A 143 -16.37 11.13 4.53
C THR A 143 -16.12 12.07 3.37
N THR A 144 -15.83 13.33 3.65
CA THR A 144 -15.42 14.34 2.66
C THR A 144 -13.90 14.45 2.54
N ASN A 145 -13.14 13.66 3.28
CA ASN A 145 -11.69 13.68 3.24
C ASN A 145 -11.17 12.75 2.13
N ASP A 146 -9.97 13.05 1.63
CA ASP A 146 -9.24 12.17 0.74
C ASP A 146 -8.89 10.88 1.48
N LEU A 147 -9.11 9.74 0.82
CA LEU A 147 -8.74 8.44 1.34
C LEU A 147 -7.39 8.04 0.75
N TRP A 148 -6.40 7.76 1.59
CA TRP A 148 -5.03 7.52 1.16
C TRP A 148 -4.65 6.05 1.08
N ASP A 149 -5.15 5.24 2.02
CA ASP A 149 -4.82 3.81 2.05
C ASP A 149 -6.03 2.96 2.41
N VAL A 150 -6.01 1.69 1.98
CA VAL A 150 -7.00 0.70 2.31
C VAL A 150 -6.38 -0.67 2.50
N ASN A 151 -6.71 -1.32 3.60
CA ASN A 151 -6.22 -2.63 3.98
C ASN A 151 -7.36 -3.61 4.25
N TYR A 152 -7.08 -4.90 4.12
CA TYR A 152 -8.04 -5.94 4.44
C TYR A 152 -7.45 -6.96 5.41
N GLY A 153 -8.19 -7.27 6.44
CA GLY A 153 -7.83 -8.29 7.43
C GLY A 153 -9.02 -8.59 8.34
N ASN A 154 -9.02 -9.74 8.98
CA ASN A 154 -10.08 -10.15 9.91
C ASN A 154 -11.50 -9.89 9.36
N ASN A 155 -11.73 -10.21 8.08
CA ASN A 155 -12.99 -9.97 7.35
C ASN A 155 -13.45 -8.49 7.34
N THR A 156 -12.52 -7.54 7.48
CA THR A 156 -12.81 -6.11 7.54
C THR A 156 -11.87 -5.35 6.62
N PHE A 157 -12.43 -4.48 5.79
CA PHE A 157 -11.69 -3.43 5.12
C PHE A 157 -11.54 -2.24 6.07
N VAL A 158 -10.35 -1.69 6.13
CA VAL A 158 -10.01 -0.49 6.91
C VAL A 158 -9.40 0.50 5.94
N ALA A 159 -10.03 1.65 5.75
CA ALA A 159 -9.47 2.74 4.96
C ALA A 159 -9.18 3.93 5.87
N SER A 160 -8.09 4.63 5.57
CA SER A 160 -7.59 5.78 6.30
C SER A 160 -7.64 7.04 5.45
N ASP A 161 -7.80 8.18 6.10
CA ASP A 161 -7.94 9.47 5.42
C ASP A 161 -6.81 10.47 5.73
N SER A 162 -6.82 11.57 4.99
CA SER A 162 -5.83 12.66 5.06
C SER A 162 -5.81 13.42 6.38
N THR A 163 -6.80 13.20 7.26
CA THR A 163 -6.94 13.88 8.54
C THR A 163 -6.85 12.94 9.77
N GLY A 164 -6.46 11.68 9.54
CA GLY A 164 -6.37 10.67 10.60
C GLY A 164 -7.70 9.96 10.90
N GLY A 165 -8.70 10.14 10.07
CA GLY A 165 -9.96 9.41 10.14
C GLY A 165 -9.82 7.97 9.63
N ILE A 166 -10.65 7.11 10.18
CA ILE A 166 -10.77 5.69 9.79
C ILE A 166 -12.22 5.41 9.39
N ILE A 167 -12.39 4.71 8.28
CA ILE A 167 -13.66 4.12 7.88
C ILE A 167 -13.50 2.61 7.69
N THR A 168 -14.54 1.85 7.98
CA THR A 168 -14.49 0.38 7.90
C THR A 168 -15.67 -0.19 7.14
N SER A 169 -15.46 -1.34 6.52
CA SER A 169 -16.49 -2.09 5.80
C SER A 169 -16.21 -3.60 5.91
N SER A 170 -17.25 -4.42 6.05
CA SER A 170 -17.13 -5.88 5.98
C SER A 170 -17.28 -6.44 4.57
N ASP A 171 -17.89 -5.65 3.67
CA ASP A 171 -18.26 -6.07 2.32
C ASP A 171 -17.63 -5.22 1.19
N GLY A 172 -16.94 -4.12 1.55
CA GLY A 172 -16.41 -3.13 0.62
C GLY A 172 -17.49 -2.20 0.03
N ILE A 173 -18.76 -2.40 0.37
CA ILE A 173 -19.92 -1.67 -0.21
C ILE A 173 -20.46 -0.64 0.77
N SER A 174 -20.70 -1.08 2.01
CA SER A 174 -21.24 -0.25 3.08
C SER A 174 -20.13 0.18 4.02
N TRP A 175 -19.86 1.47 4.11
CA TRP A 175 -18.77 2.01 4.91
C TRP A 175 -19.28 2.75 6.14
N THR A 176 -18.58 2.60 7.24
CA THR A 176 -18.91 3.23 8.52
C THR A 176 -17.72 4.04 9.02
N SER A 177 -17.93 5.34 9.25
CA SER A 177 -16.94 6.20 9.87
C SER A 177 -16.68 5.77 11.32
N ARG A 178 -15.41 5.76 11.71
CA ARG A 178 -14.95 5.49 13.08
C ARG A 178 -14.42 6.77 13.70
N VAL A 179 -14.18 6.75 14.99
CA VAL A 179 -13.54 7.88 15.67
C VAL A 179 -12.14 8.04 15.07
N GLY A 180 -11.79 9.25 14.69
CA GLY A 180 -10.44 9.56 14.20
C GLY A 180 -9.39 9.26 15.26
N ILE A 181 -8.29 8.68 14.86
CA ILE A 181 -7.22 8.21 15.75
C ILE A 181 -6.04 9.16 15.82
N ASP A 182 -5.94 10.05 14.85
CA ASP A 182 -4.92 11.10 14.78
C ASP A 182 -5.59 12.41 14.33
N THR A 183 -4.86 13.49 14.34
CA THR A 183 -5.21 14.78 13.71
C THR A 183 -4.40 15.00 12.43
N TYR A 184 -3.64 13.99 12.01
CA TYR A 184 -2.75 13.99 10.86
C TYR A 184 -3.01 12.74 10.00
N GLY A 185 -2.68 12.84 8.71
CA GLY A 185 -2.94 11.78 7.75
C GLY A 185 -2.25 10.45 8.08
N ILE A 186 -2.92 9.37 7.75
CA ILE A 186 -2.42 8.00 7.87
C ILE A 186 -2.12 7.50 6.46
N TRP A 187 -0.87 7.18 6.18
CA TRP A 187 -0.40 6.88 4.83
C TRP A 187 -0.28 5.40 4.51
N GLY A 188 -0.02 4.56 5.48
CA GLY A 188 0.17 3.15 5.25
C GLY A 188 -0.36 2.29 6.38
N GLY A 189 -0.75 1.07 6.05
CA GLY A 189 -1.23 0.13 7.03
C GLY A 189 -1.05 -1.32 6.60
N ALA A 190 -1.20 -2.22 7.57
CA ALA A 190 -1.15 -3.66 7.36
C ALA A 190 -2.04 -4.40 8.35
N TYR A 191 -2.43 -5.62 7.96
CA TYR A 191 -3.01 -6.58 8.88
C TYR A 191 -2.11 -7.80 9.02
N GLY A 192 -1.80 -8.16 10.24
CA GLY A 192 -1.02 -9.35 10.53
C GLY A 192 -1.01 -9.66 12.03
N ASN A 193 -0.66 -10.87 12.40
CA ASN A 193 -0.65 -11.30 13.80
C ASN A 193 -1.94 -10.91 14.56
N SER A 194 -3.11 -11.05 13.89
CA SER A 194 -4.44 -10.69 14.41
C SER A 194 -4.61 -9.22 14.78
N LYS A 195 -3.86 -8.31 14.16
CA LYS A 195 -3.93 -6.86 14.37
C LYS A 195 -3.86 -6.08 13.07
N PHE A 196 -4.59 -5.01 13.01
CA PHE A 196 -4.30 -3.89 12.12
C PHE A 196 -3.22 -3.03 12.75
N VAL A 197 -2.31 -2.55 11.92
CA VAL A 197 -1.28 -1.57 12.27
C VAL A 197 -1.32 -0.50 11.22
N VAL A 198 -1.42 0.76 11.62
CA VAL A 198 -1.37 1.91 10.69
C VAL A 198 -0.31 2.90 11.16
N ALA A 199 0.28 3.60 10.20
CA ALA A 199 1.37 4.53 10.41
C ALA A 199 1.02 5.93 9.88
N SER A 200 1.41 6.97 10.61
CA SER A 200 1.07 8.35 10.30
C SER A 200 2.27 9.20 9.87
N VAL A 201 1.94 10.34 9.27
CA VAL A 201 2.90 11.36 8.78
C VAL A 201 3.82 11.93 9.87
N TRP A 202 3.51 11.74 11.15
CA TRP A 202 4.37 12.18 12.27
C TRP A 202 5.09 11.03 12.95
N GLY A 203 5.10 9.85 12.33
CA GLY A 203 5.77 8.68 12.87
C GLY A 203 5.02 7.99 14.00
N TYR A 204 3.75 8.34 14.27
CA TYR A 204 2.90 7.58 15.19
C TYR A 204 2.47 6.26 14.56
N ILE A 205 2.28 5.27 15.41
CA ILE A 205 1.75 3.96 15.03
C ILE A 205 0.52 3.70 15.90
N PHE A 206 -0.54 3.24 15.27
CA PHE A 206 -1.77 2.83 15.97
C PHE A 206 -2.05 1.37 15.64
N THR A 207 -2.65 0.67 16.61
CA THR A 207 -3.01 -0.74 16.45
C THR A 207 -4.45 -0.98 16.84
N SER A 208 -5.07 -1.95 16.17
CA SER A 208 -6.43 -2.39 16.46
C SER A 208 -6.57 -3.88 16.20
N SER A 209 -7.35 -4.58 17.04
CA SER A 209 -7.70 -5.98 16.78
C SER A 209 -8.93 -6.15 15.88
N ASP A 210 -9.76 -5.11 15.78
CA ASP A 210 -11.07 -5.15 15.13
C ASP A 210 -11.28 -4.07 14.04
N GLY A 211 -10.31 -3.14 13.89
CA GLY A 211 -10.40 -1.99 12.98
C GLY A 211 -11.29 -0.86 13.49
N THR A 212 -11.87 -0.98 14.70
CA THR A 212 -12.83 0.00 15.24
C THR A 212 -12.31 0.75 16.46
N SER A 213 -11.61 0.06 17.32
CA SER A 213 -10.98 0.62 18.52
C SER A 213 -9.47 0.59 18.34
N TRP A 214 -8.81 1.72 18.55
CA TRP A 214 -7.40 1.88 18.25
C TRP A 214 -6.59 2.34 19.44
N ASP A 215 -5.44 1.73 19.63
CA ASP A 215 -4.46 2.09 20.66
C ASP A 215 -3.27 2.81 19.99
N ASN A 216 -2.86 3.94 20.60
CA ASN A 216 -1.62 4.61 20.21
C ASN A 216 -0.43 3.83 20.75
N VAL A 217 0.50 3.50 19.88
CA VAL A 217 1.72 2.77 20.22
C VAL A 217 2.89 3.74 20.22
N ILE A 218 3.78 3.61 21.21
CA ILE A 218 5.00 4.42 21.25
C ILE A 218 5.90 4.00 20.08
N SER A 219 5.85 4.78 19.01
CA SER A 219 6.82 4.69 17.92
C SER A 219 8.18 5.20 18.39
N ARG A 220 9.24 4.66 17.84
CA ARG A 220 10.62 5.12 18.09
C ARG A 220 11.14 6.02 16.99
N SER A 221 10.29 6.46 16.07
CA SER A 221 10.62 7.41 15.02
C SER A 221 10.11 8.80 15.37
N ALA A 222 10.93 9.82 15.09
CA ALA A 222 10.49 11.21 15.00
C ALA A 222 10.19 11.61 13.53
N SER A 223 10.32 10.68 12.59
CA SER A 223 10.13 10.88 11.15
C SER A 223 8.83 10.25 10.71
N ALA A 224 8.21 10.82 9.67
CA ALA A 224 7.03 10.27 9.04
C ALA A 224 7.26 8.81 8.60
N LEU A 225 6.21 8.01 8.72
CA LEU A 225 6.17 6.64 8.23
C LEU A 225 5.19 6.58 7.07
N ASN A 226 5.66 6.08 5.92
CA ASN A 226 4.93 6.13 4.67
C ASN A 226 4.20 4.80 4.36
N ASP A 227 4.79 3.68 4.78
CA ASP A 227 4.22 2.35 4.53
C ASP A 227 4.53 1.39 5.67
N VAL A 228 3.65 0.41 5.84
CA VAL A 228 3.79 -0.69 6.79
C VAL A 228 3.29 -1.97 6.14
N VAL A 229 4.03 -3.06 6.31
CA VAL A 229 3.61 -4.40 5.88
C VAL A 229 3.82 -5.42 7.00
N TYR A 230 3.06 -6.52 6.96
CA TYR A 230 3.28 -7.68 7.80
C TYR A 230 3.58 -8.90 6.96
N GLU A 231 4.82 -9.33 7.02
CA GLU A 231 5.27 -10.52 6.31
C GLU A 231 6.31 -11.27 7.12
N ASN A 232 6.44 -12.57 6.91
CA ASN A 232 7.42 -13.41 7.58
C ASN A 232 7.40 -13.21 9.11
N SER A 233 6.19 -13.14 9.71
CA SER A 233 5.94 -12.93 11.15
C SER A 233 6.57 -11.64 11.70
N THR A 234 6.67 -10.60 10.87
CA THR A 234 7.29 -9.33 11.25
C THR A 234 6.54 -8.17 10.58
N PHE A 235 6.13 -7.19 11.37
CA PHE A 235 5.76 -5.87 10.84
C PHE A 235 7.04 -5.10 10.52
N VAL A 236 7.06 -4.46 9.36
CA VAL A 236 8.11 -3.53 8.98
C VAL A 236 7.47 -2.25 8.50
N ALA A 237 7.82 -1.13 9.14
CA ALA A 237 7.40 0.21 8.77
C ALA A 237 8.59 0.96 8.17
N VAL A 238 8.34 1.69 7.09
CA VAL A 238 9.36 2.49 6.38
C VAL A 238 8.89 3.94 6.22
N GLY A 239 9.83 4.87 6.08
CA GLY A 239 9.48 6.27 5.95
C GLY A 239 10.65 7.19 5.64
N VAL A 240 10.46 8.47 5.90
CA VAL A 240 11.42 9.51 5.54
C VAL A 240 12.76 9.37 6.27
N ASN A 241 13.81 9.95 5.68
CA ASN A 241 15.18 9.90 6.18
C ASN A 241 15.71 8.46 6.40
N GLY A 242 15.36 7.54 5.54
CA GLY A 242 15.81 6.16 5.62
C GLY A 242 15.29 5.40 6.85
N THR A 243 14.16 5.85 7.40
CA THR A 243 13.58 5.23 8.60
C THR A 243 13.07 3.83 8.30
N ILE A 244 13.52 2.86 9.11
CA ILE A 244 12.94 1.50 9.17
C ILE A 244 12.69 1.15 10.64
N GLN A 245 11.50 0.69 10.94
CA GLN A 245 11.16 0.11 12.24
C GLN A 245 10.61 -1.31 12.05
N THR A 246 10.88 -2.18 13.00
CA THR A 246 10.40 -3.57 12.97
C THR A 246 9.72 -3.94 14.27
N SER A 247 8.67 -4.77 14.18
CA SER A 247 7.96 -5.32 15.32
C SER A 247 7.48 -6.75 15.02
N SER A 248 7.48 -7.63 16.01
CA SER A 248 6.87 -8.95 15.89
C SER A 248 5.41 -8.97 16.34
N ASP A 249 5.00 -7.99 17.14
CA ASP A 249 3.69 -7.95 17.83
C ASP A 249 2.84 -6.73 17.47
N GLY A 250 3.38 -5.79 16.65
CA GLY A 250 2.74 -4.53 16.28
C GLY A 250 2.74 -3.47 17.39
N THR A 251 3.23 -3.80 18.59
CA THR A 251 3.20 -2.90 19.76
C THR A 251 4.57 -2.48 20.24
N SER A 252 5.55 -3.35 20.14
CA SER A 252 6.94 -3.09 20.54
C SER A 252 7.81 -2.92 19.30
N TRP A 253 8.27 -1.70 19.04
CA TRP A 253 9.00 -1.35 17.82
C TRP A 253 10.48 -1.12 18.06
N THR A 254 11.28 -1.53 17.10
CA THR A 254 12.74 -1.37 17.11
C THR A 254 13.17 -0.61 15.87
N LEU A 255 13.77 0.57 16.07
CA LEU A 255 14.38 1.36 15.00
C LEU A 255 15.64 0.65 14.47
N LYS A 256 15.76 0.60 13.15
CA LYS A 256 16.94 0.07 12.46
C LYS A 256 17.78 1.22 11.92
N ASN A 257 19.07 1.17 12.14
CA ASN A 257 20.00 2.10 11.50
C ASN A 257 20.30 1.57 10.09
N THR A 258 19.91 2.30 9.08
CA THR A 258 20.12 1.96 7.67
C THR A 258 21.39 2.57 7.11
N GLY A 259 21.87 3.67 7.70
CA GLY A 259 22.93 4.50 7.13
C GLY A 259 22.53 5.26 5.86
N VAL A 260 21.22 5.23 5.52
CA VAL A 260 20.62 5.89 4.35
C VAL A 260 19.77 7.06 4.84
N THR A 261 19.74 8.16 4.08
CA THR A 261 18.98 9.38 4.41
C THR A 261 17.91 9.71 3.38
N THR A 262 17.74 8.87 2.36
CA THR A 262 16.69 9.02 1.34
C THR A 262 15.33 8.57 1.89
N ASP A 263 14.24 9.12 1.34
CA ASP A 263 12.89 8.78 1.76
C ASP A 263 12.45 7.44 1.16
N PHE A 264 11.87 6.58 2.00
CA PHE A 264 11.26 5.33 1.60
C PHE A 264 9.75 5.50 1.52
N TYR A 265 9.15 5.06 0.41
CA TYR A 265 7.71 5.21 0.16
C TYR A 265 6.94 3.91 0.21
N GLY A 266 7.54 2.78 -0.16
CA GLY A 266 6.86 1.50 -0.18
C GLY A 266 7.78 0.34 0.21
N ILE A 267 7.18 -0.73 0.72
CA ILE A 267 7.87 -1.94 1.11
C ILE A 267 7.06 -3.18 0.77
N THR A 268 7.73 -4.23 0.35
CA THR A 268 7.13 -5.57 0.21
C THR A 268 8.12 -6.66 0.59
N TYR A 269 7.62 -7.88 0.76
CA TYR A 269 8.44 -9.05 1.06
C TYR A 269 8.17 -10.18 0.09
N GLY A 270 9.21 -10.82 -0.36
CA GLY A 270 9.07 -11.99 -1.21
C GLY A 270 10.42 -12.66 -1.46
N ASN A 271 10.40 -13.90 -1.92
CA ASN A 271 11.61 -14.67 -2.21
C ASN A 271 12.65 -14.62 -1.05
N SER A 272 12.16 -14.54 0.21
CA SER A 272 12.96 -14.41 1.43
C SER A 272 13.74 -13.09 1.57
N ILE A 273 13.41 -12.07 0.78
CA ILE A 273 13.99 -10.73 0.84
C ILE A 273 12.93 -9.65 1.07
N TRP A 274 13.35 -8.56 1.66
CA TRP A 274 12.59 -7.32 1.75
C TRP A 274 13.02 -6.40 0.60
N VAL A 275 12.05 -5.83 -0.11
CA VAL A 275 12.26 -4.82 -1.14
C VAL A 275 11.65 -3.52 -0.64
N ILE A 276 12.46 -2.47 -0.57
CA ILE A 276 12.05 -1.13 -0.18
C ILE A 276 12.31 -0.21 -1.36
N VAL A 277 11.35 0.64 -1.66
CA VAL A 277 11.40 1.60 -2.76
C VAL A 277 11.25 3.01 -2.23
N GLY A 278 11.85 3.97 -2.91
CA GLY A 278 11.87 5.34 -2.47
C GLY A 278 12.52 6.30 -3.47
N GLU A 279 12.85 7.48 -2.98
CA GLU A 279 13.55 8.52 -3.74
C GLU A 279 15.01 8.12 -4.02
N SER A 280 15.58 8.58 -5.12
CA SER A 280 16.97 8.37 -5.52
C SER A 280 17.81 9.65 -5.42
#